data_82647cfddf58ae5da2d38abb2c678c30
#
_entry.id   82647cfddf58ae5da2d38abb2c678c30
#
_cell.length_a   1.000
_cell.length_b   1.000
_cell.length_c   1.000
_cell.angle_alpha   90.00
_cell.angle_beta   90.00
_cell.angle_gamma   90.00
#
_symmetry.space_group_name_H-M   'P 1'
#
loop_
_entity.id
_entity.type
_entity.pdbx_description
1 polymer ?
#
loop_
_entity_poly.entity_id
_entity_poly.type
_entity_poly.pdbx_seq_one_letter_code
_entity_poly.pdbx_strand_id
1 'polypeptide(L)'
;MSFVLIAPEFVTAAAGDLTNLGSSISAANASAASATTQVLAAGADEVSARIAALFGGFGLEYQAISAQVAAYHQRFVQALSTGAGAYASAEAAAAEQIVLGVINAPTQALLGRPLIGDGANATTPGGAGGAGGLLFGNGGAGAAGAPGQARRPGGCLLYTSPSPRDLSTSRMP
;
A
#
# COMPACT_ATOMS: atom_id res chain seq x y z
N MET A 1 8.63 -7.66 22.96
CA MET A 1 8.35 -7.13 21.62
C MET A 1 8.84 -5.70 21.57
N SER A 2 9.71 -5.37 20.64
CA SER A 2 10.22 -4.00 20.47
C SER A 2 9.13 -3.20 19.73
N PHE A 3 8.52 -2.25 20.42
CA PHE A 3 7.60 -1.32 19.76
C PHE A 3 8.46 -0.24 19.09
N VAL A 4 8.65 -0.36 17.78
CA VAL A 4 9.18 0.72 16.96
C VAL A 4 8.00 1.62 16.63
N LEU A 5 7.91 2.76 17.30
CA LEU A 5 6.93 3.78 16.96
C LEU A 5 7.44 4.51 15.72
N ILE A 6 6.87 4.20 14.58
CA ILE A 6 7.14 4.93 13.34
C ILE A 6 6.06 6.01 13.24
N ALA A 7 6.51 7.26 13.09
CA ALA A 7 5.60 8.37 12.83
C ALA A 7 5.51 8.60 11.30
N PRO A 8 4.49 8.07 10.61
CA PRO A 8 4.37 8.10 9.16
C PRO A 8 4.35 9.52 8.60
N GLU A 9 3.90 10.48 9.39
CA GLU A 9 3.85 11.90 9.04
C GLU A 9 5.24 12.50 8.79
N PHE A 10 6.27 12.11 9.55
CA PHE A 10 7.64 12.56 9.31
C PHE A 10 8.20 11.99 8.01
N VAL A 11 7.88 10.74 7.69
CA VAL A 11 8.31 10.12 6.44
C VAL A 11 7.62 10.78 5.25
N THR A 12 6.34 11.11 5.38
CA THR A 12 5.57 11.83 4.35
C THR A 12 6.10 13.24 4.14
N ALA A 13 6.42 13.97 5.22
CA ALA A 13 7.05 15.29 5.13
C ALA A 13 8.41 15.22 4.43
N ALA A 14 9.27 14.27 4.82
CA ALA A 14 10.57 14.06 4.17
C ALA A 14 10.44 13.70 2.68
N ALA A 15 9.42 12.92 2.29
CA ALA A 15 9.14 12.64 0.89
C ALA A 15 8.73 13.92 0.12
N GLY A 16 7.98 14.81 0.76
CA GLY A 16 7.64 16.14 0.22
C GLY A 16 8.88 17.01 0.01
N ASP A 17 9.78 17.08 0.99
CA ASP A 17 11.03 17.82 0.90
C ASP A 17 11.94 17.28 -0.23
N LEU A 18 12.02 15.96 -0.36
CA LEU A 18 12.75 15.31 -1.45
C LEU A 18 12.15 15.63 -2.83
N THR A 19 10.84 15.73 -2.93
CA THR A 19 10.14 16.14 -4.16
C THR A 19 10.55 17.57 -4.55
N ASN A 20 10.54 18.50 -3.59
CA ASN A 20 10.95 19.88 -3.79
C ASN A 20 12.42 19.99 -4.19
N LEU A 21 13.29 19.21 -3.55
CA LEU A 21 14.71 19.14 -3.88
C LEU A 21 14.93 18.64 -5.31
N GLY A 22 14.22 17.57 -5.72
CA GLY A 22 14.28 17.05 -7.09
C GLY A 22 13.85 18.09 -8.14
N SER A 23 12.80 18.86 -7.85
CA SER A 23 12.33 19.95 -8.70
C SER A 23 13.37 21.07 -8.82
N SER A 24 13.99 21.45 -7.70
CA SER A 24 15.02 22.48 -7.68
C SER A 24 16.26 22.07 -8.46
N ILE A 25 16.72 20.83 -8.32
CA ILE A 25 17.84 20.26 -9.09
C ILE A 25 17.52 20.25 -10.58
N SER A 26 16.32 19.81 -10.95
CA SER A 26 15.87 19.79 -12.34
C SER A 26 15.86 21.18 -12.98
N ALA A 27 15.35 22.18 -12.27
CA ALA A 27 15.37 23.58 -12.72
C ALA A 27 16.81 24.12 -12.87
N ALA A 28 17.71 23.84 -11.92
CA ALA A 28 19.09 24.23 -12.01
C ALA A 28 19.80 23.59 -13.20
N ASN A 29 19.61 22.29 -13.43
CA ASN A 29 20.17 21.57 -14.58
C ASN A 29 19.65 22.11 -15.91
N ALA A 30 18.36 22.42 -15.99
CA ALA A 30 17.77 23.02 -17.19
C ALA A 30 18.35 24.42 -17.47
N SER A 31 18.57 25.23 -16.44
CA SER A 31 19.16 26.57 -16.60
C SER A 31 20.62 26.52 -17.05
N ALA A 32 21.38 25.51 -16.61
CA ALA A 32 22.80 25.34 -16.99
C ALA A 32 23.00 24.64 -18.34
N ALA A 33 21.95 23.97 -18.89
CA ALA A 33 22.08 23.08 -20.03
C ALA A 33 22.69 23.78 -21.26
N SER A 34 22.19 24.95 -21.68
CA SER A 34 22.68 25.65 -22.88
C SER A 34 24.12 26.09 -22.71
N ALA A 35 24.49 26.65 -21.56
CA ALA A 35 25.84 27.15 -21.30
C ALA A 35 26.91 26.04 -21.25
N THR A 36 26.51 24.83 -20.83
CA THR A 36 27.43 23.68 -20.69
C THR A 36 27.50 22.80 -21.93
N THR A 37 26.44 22.76 -22.76
CA THR A 37 26.40 21.95 -23.99
C THR A 37 26.80 22.71 -25.25
N GLN A 38 26.74 24.06 -25.21
CA GLN A 38 27.05 24.91 -26.35
C GLN A 38 28.25 25.79 -26.06
N VAL A 39 29.38 25.17 -25.67
CA VAL A 39 30.63 25.89 -25.36
C VAL A 39 31.22 26.45 -26.66
N LEU A 40 31.44 27.77 -26.70
CA LEU A 40 32.06 28.42 -27.84
C LEU A 40 33.59 28.20 -27.83
N ALA A 41 34.15 27.97 -29.04
CA ALA A 41 35.60 27.90 -29.19
C ALA A 41 36.27 29.24 -28.80
N ALA A 42 37.36 29.17 -28.06
CA ALA A 42 38.11 30.36 -27.62
C ALA A 42 38.84 31.08 -28.76
N GLY A 43 39.13 30.40 -29.85
CA GLY A 43 39.75 30.93 -31.06
C GLY A 43 39.21 30.24 -32.33
N ALA A 44 39.61 30.77 -33.48
CA ALA A 44 39.21 30.25 -34.81
C ALA A 44 40.14 29.10 -35.27
N ASP A 45 40.84 28.43 -34.36
CA ASP A 45 41.76 27.34 -34.67
C ASP A 45 41.12 25.98 -34.29
N GLU A 46 41.65 24.90 -34.90
CA GLU A 46 41.13 23.55 -34.75
C GLU A 46 41.31 22.99 -33.32
N VAL A 47 42.31 23.48 -32.53
CA VAL A 47 42.54 23.04 -31.17
C VAL A 47 41.44 23.61 -30.26
N SER A 48 41.18 24.91 -30.36
CA SER A 48 40.10 25.57 -29.64
C SER A 48 38.73 24.95 -29.95
N ALA A 49 38.46 24.64 -31.22
CA ALA A 49 37.24 23.98 -31.64
C ALA A 49 37.07 22.56 -31.04
N ARG A 50 38.15 21.76 -31.02
CA ARG A 50 38.13 20.42 -30.43
C ARG A 50 37.97 20.44 -28.93
N ILE A 51 38.58 21.40 -28.23
CA ILE A 51 38.41 21.60 -26.79
C ILE A 51 36.95 21.97 -26.48
N ALA A 52 36.37 22.90 -27.20
CA ALA A 52 34.98 23.29 -27.04
C ALA A 52 34.01 22.10 -27.27
N ALA A 53 34.28 21.29 -28.30
CA ALA A 53 33.48 20.08 -28.61
C ALA A 53 33.62 19.04 -27.47
N LEU A 54 34.80 18.86 -26.86
CA LEU A 54 34.97 17.95 -25.74
C LEU A 54 34.15 18.37 -24.53
N PHE A 55 34.21 19.64 -24.15
CA PHE A 55 33.39 20.15 -23.02
C PHE A 55 31.88 20.11 -23.32
N GLY A 56 31.47 20.43 -24.53
CA GLY A 56 30.09 20.30 -24.97
C GLY A 56 29.62 18.83 -24.91
N GLY A 57 30.48 17.89 -25.30
CA GLY A 57 30.21 16.45 -25.17
C GLY A 57 29.98 16.03 -23.73
N PHE A 58 30.82 16.43 -22.79
CA PHE A 58 30.62 16.17 -21.37
C PHE A 58 29.32 16.81 -20.83
N GLY A 59 28.98 17.99 -21.30
CA GLY A 59 27.71 18.64 -20.97
C GLY A 59 26.50 17.80 -21.39
N LEU A 60 26.53 17.24 -22.60
CA LEU A 60 25.48 16.35 -23.11
C LEU A 60 25.39 15.03 -22.32
N GLU A 61 26.53 14.40 -22.01
CA GLU A 61 26.58 13.19 -21.18
C GLU A 61 26.01 13.48 -19.78
N TYR A 62 26.37 14.59 -19.17
CA TYR A 62 25.82 15.01 -17.87
C TYR A 62 24.29 15.16 -17.93
N GLN A 63 23.74 15.80 -18.97
CA GLN A 63 22.30 15.95 -19.13
C GLN A 63 21.58 14.58 -19.26
N ALA A 64 22.17 13.63 -19.98
CA ALA A 64 21.64 12.28 -20.08
C ALA A 64 21.63 11.55 -18.73
N ILE A 65 22.72 11.61 -17.97
CA ILE A 65 22.83 11.03 -16.63
C ILE A 65 21.86 11.72 -15.67
N SER A 66 21.77 13.05 -15.72
CA SER A 66 20.87 13.83 -14.88
C SER A 66 19.40 13.42 -15.06
N ALA A 67 18.97 13.15 -16.30
CA ALA A 67 17.63 12.65 -16.58
C ALA A 67 17.37 11.26 -15.95
N GLN A 68 18.38 10.36 -15.98
CA GLN A 68 18.28 9.05 -15.34
C GLN A 68 18.22 9.16 -13.82
N VAL A 69 19.04 10.03 -13.22
CA VAL A 69 19.04 10.29 -11.78
C VAL A 69 17.69 10.87 -11.34
N ALA A 70 17.12 11.81 -12.10
CA ALA A 70 15.80 12.38 -11.81
C ALA A 70 14.71 11.29 -11.81
N ALA A 71 14.72 10.39 -12.80
CA ALA A 71 13.79 9.27 -12.85
C ALA A 71 13.95 8.30 -11.67
N TYR A 72 15.19 8.02 -11.25
CA TYR A 72 15.48 7.20 -10.08
C TYR A 72 15.01 7.88 -8.79
N HIS A 73 15.27 9.17 -8.63
CA HIS A 73 14.83 9.97 -7.49
C HIS A 73 13.30 9.96 -7.35
N GLN A 74 12.56 10.13 -8.45
CA GLN A 74 11.09 10.06 -8.44
C GLN A 74 10.57 8.69 -7.97
N ARG A 75 11.18 7.59 -8.43
CA ARG A 75 10.82 6.25 -7.97
C ARG A 75 11.10 6.05 -6.49
N PHE A 76 12.23 6.57 -6.01
CA PHE A 76 12.58 6.51 -4.59
C PHE A 76 11.56 7.26 -3.73
N VAL A 77 11.21 8.50 -4.09
CA VAL A 77 10.20 9.30 -3.38
C VAL A 77 8.84 8.60 -3.38
N GLN A 78 8.44 8.03 -4.52
CA GLN A 78 7.20 7.27 -4.62
C GLN A 78 7.20 6.05 -3.70
N ALA A 79 8.29 5.29 -3.66
CA ALA A 79 8.42 4.13 -2.77
C ALA A 79 8.36 4.53 -1.30
N LEU A 80 8.98 5.67 -0.93
CA LEU A 80 8.96 6.21 0.42
C LEU A 80 7.53 6.62 0.84
N SER A 81 6.80 7.33 -0.03
CA SER A 81 5.40 7.71 0.21
C SER A 81 4.48 6.49 0.34
N THR A 82 4.65 5.50 -0.53
CA THR A 82 3.86 4.27 -0.48
C THR A 82 4.13 3.50 0.81
N GLY A 83 5.40 3.42 1.23
CA GLY A 83 5.78 2.81 2.50
C GLY A 83 5.16 3.51 3.69
N ALA A 84 5.23 4.84 3.74
CA ALA A 84 4.61 5.64 4.81
C ALA A 84 3.10 5.39 4.90
N GLY A 85 2.39 5.37 3.76
CA GLY A 85 0.96 5.07 3.70
C GLY A 85 0.63 3.66 4.20
N ALA A 86 1.45 2.66 3.86
CA ALA A 86 1.28 1.29 4.34
C ALA A 86 1.44 1.19 5.88
N TYR A 87 2.39 1.90 6.47
CA TYR A 87 2.53 1.97 7.92
C TYR A 87 1.34 2.65 8.58
N ALA A 88 0.88 3.79 8.04
CA ALA A 88 -0.28 4.50 8.57
C ALA A 88 -1.54 3.64 8.57
N SER A 89 -1.80 2.91 7.49
CA SER A 89 -2.95 2.01 7.41
C SER A 89 -2.84 0.81 8.34
N ALA A 90 -1.64 0.25 8.53
CA ALA A 90 -1.42 -0.84 9.47
C ALA A 90 -1.64 -0.40 10.94
N GLU A 91 -1.17 0.80 11.30
CA GLU A 91 -1.41 1.38 12.64
C GLU A 91 -2.89 1.65 12.89
N ALA A 92 -3.60 2.22 11.91
CA ALA A 92 -5.04 2.44 12.00
C ALA A 92 -5.81 1.13 12.20
N ALA A 93 -5.48 0.08 11.45
CA ALA A 93 -6.08 -1.23 11.61
C ALA A 93 -5.77 -1.87 12.97
N ALA A 94 -4.54 -1.70 13.49
CA ALA A 94 -4.17 -2.19 14.80
C ALA A 94 -4.95 -1.46 15.91
N ALA A 95 -5.11 -0.14 15.81
CA ALA A 95 -5.89 0.64 16.75
C ALA A 95 -7.37 0.22 16.75
N GLU A 96 -7.95 0.00 15.56
CA GLU A 96 -9.32 -0.50 15.42
C GLU A 96 -9.50 -1.86 16.13
N GLN A 97 -8.56 -2.79 15.93
CA GLN A 97 -8.61 -4.11 16.57
C GLN A 97 -8.52 -4.02 18.10
N ILE A 98 -7.73 -3.10 18.64
CA ILE A 98 -7.65 -2.87 20.10
C ILE A 98 -8.99 -2.36 20.62
N VAL A 99 -9.59 -1.37 19.96
CA VAL A 99 -10.89 -0.81 20.35
C VAL A 99 -11.98 -1.87 20.27
N LEU A 100 -12.05 -2.62 19.16
CA LEU A 100 -13.00 -3.72 19.02
C LEU A 100 -12.79 -4.82 20.07
N GLY A 101 -11.54 -5.12 20.43
CA GLY A 101 -11.21 -6.08 21.50
C GLY A 101 -11.81 -5.65 22.85
N VAL A 102 -11.66 -4.39 23.21
CA VAL A 102 -12.22 -3.84 24.46
C VAL A 102 -13.75 -3.85 24.44
N ILE A 103 -14.38 -3.44 23.33
CA ILE A 103 -15.83 -3.41 23.20
C ILE A 103 -16.43 -4.84 23.20
N ASN A 104 -15.74 -5.79 22.57
CA ASN A 104 -16.24 -7.15 22.42
C ASN A 104 -15.97 -8.02 23.66
N ALA A 105 -15.00 -7.69 24.51
CA ALA A 105 -14.60 -8.53 25.64
C ALA A 105 -15.78 -8.92 26.56
N PRO A 106 -16.68 -8.01 27.00
CA PRO A 106 -17.80 -8.37 27.88
C PRO A 106 -18.79 -9.35 27.21
N THR A 107 -19.15 -9.07 25.94
CA THR A 107 -20.13 -9.91 25.24
C THR A 107 -19.53 -11.27 24.82
N GLN A 108 -18.24 -11.29 24.53
CA GLN A 108 -17.51 -12.53 24.25
C GLN A 108 -17.46 -13.42 25.51
N ALA A 109 -17.21 -12.84 26.68
CA ALA A 109 -17.16 -13.58 27.95
C ALA A 109 -18.54 -14.09 28.40
N LEU A 110 -19.60 -13.31 28.20
CA LEU A 110 -20.95 -13.65 28.67
C LEU A 110 -21.74 -14.51 27.68
N LEU A 111 -21.59 -14.27 26.38
CA LEU A 111 -22.44 -14.83 25.34
C LEU A 111 -21.66 -15.66 24.30
N GLY A 112 -20.31 -15.72 24.40
CA GLY A 112 -19.47 -16.41 23.44
C GLY A 112 -19.46 -15.78 22.03
N ARG A 113 -19.96 -14.53 21.90
CA ARG A 113 -20.08 -13.84 20.61
C ARG A 113 -19.60 -12.38 20.75
N PRO A 114 -18.95 -11.82 19.71
CA PRO A 114 -18.60 -10.42 19.71
C PRO A 114 -19.86 -9.54 19.60
N LEU A 115 -19.79 -8.32 20.10
CA LEU A 115 -20.81 -7.30 19.90
C LEU A 115 -20.77 -6.79 18.45
N ILE A 116 -19.55 -6.46 17.99
CA ILE A 116 -19.27 -5.96 16.63
C ILE A 116 -18.13 -6.79 16.05
N GLY A 117 -18.35 -7.38 14.87
CA GLY A 117 -17.32 -8.12 14.14
C GLY A 117 -17.85 -9.32 13.40
N ASP A 118 -17.09 -9.79 12.46
CA ASP A 118 -17.47 -10.93 11.63
C ASP A 118 -17.23 -12.25 12.37
N GLY A 119 -18.05 -13.25 12.09
CA GLY A 119 -17.90 -14.61 12.58
C GLY A 119 -16.66 -15.29 11.95
N ALA A 120 -15.99 -16.12 12.71
CA ALA A 120 -14.84 -16.87 12.24
C ALA A 120 -15.23 -17.83 11.10
N ASN A 121 -14.42 -17.87 10.05
CA ASN A 121 -14.55 -18.88 9.01
C ASN A 121 -14.22 -20.29 9.54
N ALA A 122 -14.95 -21.28 9.09
CA ALA A 122 -14.67 -22.66 9.46
C ALA A 122 -13.31 -23.11 8.89
N THR A 123 -12.48 -23.70 9.74
CA THR A 123 -11.17 -24.22 9.38
C THR A 123 -11.15 -25.75 9.18
N THR A 124 -12.18 -26.45 9.71
CA THR A 124 -12.30 -27.90 9.57
C THR A 124 -13.20 -28.26 8.37
N PRO A 125 -12.85 -29.27 7.55
CA PRO A 125 -13.67 -29.71 6.44
C PRO A 125 -15.11 -30.02 6.90
N GLY A 126 -16.12 -29.45 6.24
CA GLY A 126 -17.52 -29.60 6.62
C GLY A 126 -17.92 -28.85 7.91
N GLY A 127 -17.05 -28.01 8.48
CA GLY A 127 -17.37 -27.17 9.62
C GLY A 127 -18.34 -26.04 9.25
N ALA A 128 -19.21 -25.65 10.19
CA ALA A 128 -20.04 -24.45 10.06
C ALA A 128 -19.21 -23.20 10.37
N GLY A 129 -19.48 -22.11 9.66
CA GLY A 129 -18.93 -20.80 9.99
C GLY A 129 -19.47 -20.28 11.33
N GLY A 130 -18.67 -19.47 12.03
CA GLY A 130 -19.05 -18.81 13.27
C GLY A 130 -20.17 -17.78 13.04
N ALA A 131 -20.98 -17.55 14.06
CA ALA A 131 -21.99 -16.48 13.99
C ALA A 131 -21.34 -15.11 14.01
N GLY A 132 -21.89 -14.15 13.27
CA GLY A 132 -21.47 -12.75 13.30
C GLY A 132 -21.79 -12.05 14.62
N GLY A 133 -21.34 -10.80 14.75
CA GLY A 133 -21.59 -9.98 15.93
C GLY A 133 -23.07 -9.80 16.27
N LEU A 134 -23.33 -9.41 17.52
CA LEU A 134 -24.69 -9.20 18.01
C LEU A 134 -25.37 -7.99 17.42
N LEU A 135 -24.60 -6.87 17.22
CA LEU A 135 -25.13 -5.65 16.63
C LEU A 135 -24.77 -5.52 15.15
N PHE A 136 -23.53 -5.84 14.81
CA PHE A 136 -23.02 -5.65 13.46
C PHE A 136 -21.93 -6.69 13.15
N GLY A 137 -21.95 -7.24 11.92
CA GLY A 137 -20.95 -8.17 11.40
C GLY A 137 -21.55 -9.27 10.57
N ASN A 138 -20.76 -9.87 9.72
CA ASN A 138 -21.16 -10.96 8.85
C ASN A 138 -20.93 -12.32 9.54
N GLY A 139 -21.73 -13.32 9.22
CA GLY A 139 -21.46 -14.70 9.61
C GLY A 139 -20.22 -15.25 8.88
N GLY A 140 -19.42 -16.07 9.55
CA GLY A 140 -18.28 -16.73 8.94
C GLY A 140 -18.68 -17.70 7.83
N ALA A 141 -17.79 -17.93 6.87
CA ALA A 141 -18.01 -18.91 5.81
C ALA A 141 -17.90 -20.35 6.34
N GLY A 142 -18.83 -21.22 5.95
CA GLY A 142 -18.70 -22.66 6.17
C GLY A 142 -17.62 -23.27 5.29
N ALA A 143 -16.86 -24.25 5.78
CA ALA A 143 -15.86 -24.96 5.01
C ALA A 143 -16.49 -25.94 4.02
N ALA A 144 -15.78 -26.19 2.92
CA ALA A 144 -16.18 -27.25 1.98
C ALA A 144 -16.16 -28.61 2.69
N GLY A 145 -17.15 -29.47 2.40
CA GLY A 145 -17.18 -30.86 2.89
C GLY A 145 -16.00 -31.66 2.34
N ALA A 146 -15.57 -32.69 3.07
CA ALA A 146 -14.67 -33.70 2.54
C ALA A 146 -15.35 -34.45 1.34
N PRO A 147 -14.58 -35.12 0.47
CA PRO A 147 -15.15 -35.87 -0.64
C PRO A 147 -16.29 -36.79 -0.15
N GLY A 148 -17.51 -36.60 -0.68
CA GLY A 148 -18.71 -37.31 -0.28
C GLY A 148 -19.52 -36.70 0.89
N GLN A 149 -19.10 -35.56 1.47
CA GLN A 149 -19.86 -34.85 2.50
C GLN A 149 -20.45 -33.54 1.96
N ALA A 150 -21.67 -33.23 2.38
CA ALA A 150 -22.32 -31.99 2.05
C ALA A 150 -21.62 -30.80 2.73
N ARG A 151 -21.61 -29.64 2.04
CA ARG A 151 -21.13 -28.37 2.60
C ARG A 151 -22.10 -27.91 3.68
N ARG A 152 -21.59 -27.53 4.86
CA ARG A 152 -22.42 -26.90 5.87
C ARG A 152 -22.62 -25.41 5.62
N PRO A 153 -23.77 -24.85 6.07
CA PRO A 153 -24.09 -23.43 5.86
C PRO A 153 -23.10 -22.51 6.59
N GLY A 154 -23.00 -21.29 6.10
CA GLY A 154 -22.29 -20.20 6.79
C GLY A 154 -22.94 -19.84 8.12
N GLY A 155 -22.22 -19.10 8.97
CA GLY A 155 -22.72 -18.62 10.25
C GLY A 155 -23.94 -17.71 10.09
N CYS A 156 -24.89 -17.84 11.00
CA CYS A 156 -26.13 -17.06 11.00
C CYS A 156 -25.86 -15.59 11.34
N LEU A 157 -26.46 -14.70 10.58
CA LEU A 157 -26.63 -13.29 10.92
C LEU A 157 -27.92 -13.12 11.71
N LEU A 158 -27.91 -12.30 12.76
CA LEU A 158 -29.14 -12.04 13.53
C LEU A 158 -30.18 -11.27 12.70
N TYR A 159 -29.77 -10.60 11.62
CA TYR A 159 -30.62 -9.65 10.90
C TYR A 159 -30.36 -9.58 9.37
N THR A 160 -30.17 -10.68 8.67
CA THR A 160 -30.20 -10.63 7.20
C THR A 160 -30.98 -11.78 6.61
N SER A 161 -31.72 -11.45 5.54
CA SER A 161 -32.39 -12.40 4.67
C SER A 161 -31.41 -13.50 4.22
N PRO A 162 -31.83 -14.73 4.07
CA PRO A 162 -31.00 -15.81 3.56
C PRO A 162 -30.43 -15.40 2.20
N SER A 163 -29.12 -15.62 2.03
CA SER A 163 -28.43 -15.34 0.77
C SER A 163 -29.11 -16.12 -0.35
N PRO A 164 -29.25 -15.59 -1.57
CA PRO A 164 -29.78 -16.33 -2.72
C PRO A 164 -29.06 -17.67 -2.98
N ARG A 165 -27.81 -17.82 -2.46
CA ARG A 165 -27.07 -19.09 -2.52
C ARG A 165 -27.56 -20.13 -1.51
N ASP A 166 -28.15 -19.71 -0.40
CA ASP A 166 -28.70 -20.64 0.61
C ASP A 166 -30.04 -21.20 0.17
N LEU A 167 -30.76 -20.50 -0.73
CA LEU A 167 -32.03 -20.94 -1.30
C LEU A 167 -31.87 -21.96 -2.43
N SER A 168 -30.67 -22.03 -3.04
CA SER A 168 -30.43 -22.94 -4.18
C SER A 168 -30.11 -24.39 -3.79
N THR A 169 -29.81 -24.65 -2.51
CA THR A 169 -29.45 -26.00 -2.02
C THR A 169 -30.62 -26.76 -1.42
N SER A 170 -31.80 -26.17 -1.30
CA SER A 170 -33.01 -26.84 -0.78
C SER A 170 -33.86 -27.51 -1.85
N ARG A 171 -33.44 -27.57 -3.12
CA ARG A 171 -34.11 -28.28 -4.19
C ARG A 171 -33.18 -29.28 -4.84
N MET A 172 -33.11 -30.48 -4.24
CA MET A 172 -32.94 -31.72 -5.01
C MET A 172 -33.72 -32.85 -4.32
N PRO A 173 -34.44 -33.63 -5.08
CA PRO A 173 -35.21 -34.76 -4.59
C PRO A 173 -34.36 -35.90 -4.08
#